data_7f31c1e103b71b053cd104a7fbb26440
#
_entry.id   7f31c1e103b71b053cd104a7fbb26440
#
_cell.length_a   1.000
_cell.length_b   1.000
_cell.length_c   1.000
_cell.angle_alpha   90.00
_cell.angle_beta   90.00
_cell.angle_gamma   90.00
#
_symmetry.space_group_name_H-M   'P 1'
#
loop_
_entity.id
_entity.type
_entity.pdbx_description
1 polymer ?
#
loop_
_entity_poly.entity_id
_entity_poly.type
_entity_poly.pdbx_seq_one_letter_code
_entity_poly.pdbx_strand_id
1 'polypeptide(L)'
;MNDRALFRASAATALALHAALLLARPGLHGGGDLYPHLRLVQEMAEQPSLRSVYPPAYHALGALLAPLVGLAAYPEWFGWLSAAALIAAFRAFQRSADLPDAASALFAWTPYAFALTWCLPKIEVAGYAAALAGLAALCRRRHVLASLALLAAFCIHTAAALFLGLCGGVLALARRDDRAIAALAAGSLLALPLPLAHLAAGCSLPEALLFSQGDYLRAAPRAHAAGHLARAALLANPIACALALRGAPELWRRHRAVAWVCAAVVLLYTNELWLAPFGARTTLDLVRGLSVFAIPVALAAGAALETRERLALPAVVASAALAVCALVWVVPDTCVSKPIELSRVQGIDVDRCRFRWHMAVPIAPQS
;
A
#
# COMPACT_ATOMS: atom_id res chain seq x y z
N MET A 1 17.78 -11.57 -22.54
CA MET A 1 17.89 -10.33 -21.72
C MET A 1 18.10 -10.79 -20.29
N ASN A 2 19.10 -10.27 -19.59
CA ASN A 2 19.31 -10.66 -18.21
C ASN A 2 18.23 -10.05 -17.30
N ASP A 3 17.98 -10.66 -16.13
CA ASP A 3 16.92 -10.26 -15.19
C ASP A 3 16.99 -8.79 -14.76
N ARG A 4 18.19 -8.25 -14.63
CA ARG A 4 18.36 -6.83 -14.27
C ARG A 4 17.90 -5.89 -15.39
N ALA A 5 18.20 -6.23 -16.65
CA ALA A 5 17.74 -5.46 -17.79
C ALA A 5 16.21 -5.57 -17.94
N LEU A 6 15.65 -6.78 -17.73
CA LEU A 6 14.21 -7.01 -17.73
C LEU A 6 13.50 -6.16 -16.68
N PHE A 7 14.02 -6.13 -15.45
CA PHE A 7 13.46 -5.27 -14.40
C PHE A 7 13.53 -3.79 -14.77
N ARG A 8 14.71 -3.30 -15.22
CA ARG A 8 14.88 -1.88 -15.56
C ARG A 8 13.94 -1.45 -16.67
N ALA A 9 13.82 -2.25 -17.72
CA ALA A 9 12.90 -1.99 -18.82
C ALA A 9 11.46 -1.98 -18.34
N SER A 10 11.07 -2.98 -17.54
CA SER A 10 9.72 -3.12 -16.99
C SER A 10 9.34 -1.92 -16.12
N ALA A 11 10.17 -1.58 -15.13
CA ALA A 11 9.91 -0.48 -14.22
C ALA A 11 9.89 0.88 -14.95
N ALA A 12 10.87 1.13 -15.83
CA ALA A 12 10.95 2.36 -16.60
C ALA A 12 9.71 2.53 -17.51
N THR A 13 9.30 1.48 -18.22
CA THR A 13 8.13 1.53 -19.10
C THR A 13 6.84 1.74 -18.31
N ALA A 14 6.66 1.02 -17.19
CA ALA A 14 5.49 1.18 -16.34
C ALA A 14 5.37 2.61 -15.78
N LEU A 15 6.47 3.16 -15.27
CA LEU A 15 6.50 4.51 -14.72
C LEU A 15 6.35 5.59 -15.79
N ALA A 16 6.97 5.40 -16.97
CA ALA A 16 6.84 6.32 -18.10
C ALA A 16 5.39 6.36 -18.62
N LEU A 17 4.76 5.20 -18.74
CA LEU A 17 3.36 5.11 -19.16
C LEU A 17 2.45 5.75 -18.12
N HIS A 18 2.68 5.53 -16.84
CA HIS A 18 1.94 6.19 -15.76
C HIS A 18 2.10 7.72 -15.84
N ALA A 19 3.33 8.23 -15.99
CA ALA A 19 3.56 9.67 -16.15
C ALA A 19 2.89 10.24 -17.40
N ALA A 20 2.95 9.52 -18.53
CA ALA A 20 2.27 9.94 -19.76
C ALA A 20 0.75 10.03 -19.57
N LEU A 21 0.14 9.11 -18.85
CA LEU A 21 -1.28 9.13 -18.53
C LEU A 21 -1.65 10.30 -17.61
N LEU A 22 -0.83 10.62 -16.61
CA LEU A 22 -1.03 11.81 -15.77
C LEU A 22 -0.98 13.09 -16.60
N LEU A 23 -0.02 13.20 -17.50
CA LEU A 23 0.14 14.38 -18.37
C LEU A 23 -0.97 14.48 -19.42
N ALA A 24 -1.52 13.37 -19.90
CA ALA A 24 -2.59 13.34 -20.88
C ALA A 24 -3.97 13.68 -20.31
N ARG A 25 -4.13 13.65 -19.00
CA ARG A 25 -5.39 13.96 -18.31
C ARG A 25 -5.22 15.18 -17.41
N PRO A 26 -5.57 16.38 -17.91
CA PRO A 26 -5.55 17.57 -17.06
C PRO A 26 -6.65 17.45 -15.98
N GLY A 27 -6.27 17.73 -14.76
CA GLY A 27 -7.17 17.74 -13.62
C GLY A 27 -6.98 16.56 -12.67
N LEU A 28 -7.42 16.75 -11.44
CA LEU A 28 -7.31 15.77 -10.39
C LEU A 28 -8.40 14.71 -10.54
N HIS A 29 -7.99 13.45 -10.60
CA HIS A 29 -8.88 12.31 -10.64
C HIS A 29 -8.72 11.48 -9.35
N GLY A 30 -9.84 11.00 -8.79
CA GLY A 30 -9.79 10.17 -7.59
C GLY A 30 -11.16 9.84 -7.03
N GLY A 31 -11.16 9.01 -5.99
CA GLY A 31 -12.37 8.66 -5.25
C GLY A 31 -12.74 9.69 -4.20
N GLY A 32 -13.92 9.52 -3.60
CA GLY A 32 -14.43 10.40 -2.54
C GLY A 32 -13.51 10.55 -1.34
N ASP A 33 -12.65 9.58 -1.08
CA ASP A 33 -11.66 9.60 0.02
C ASP A 33 -10.60 10.71 -0.16
N LEU A 34 -10.41 11.22 -1.38
CA LEU A 34 -9.38 12.21 -1.63
C LEU A 34 -9.80 13.61 -1.15
N TYR A 35 -11.09 13.93 -1.16
CA TYR A 35 -11.58 15.22 -0.69
C TYR A 35 -11.19 15.55 0.75
N PRO A 36 -11.44 14.67 1.74
CA PRO A 36 -10.99 14.90 3.10
C PRO A 36 -9.47 15.06 3.20
N HIS A 37 -8.69 14.29 2.43
CA HIS A 37 -7.24 14.42 2.44
C HIS A 37 -6.76 15.77 1.92
N LEU A 38 -7.37 16.28 0.84
CA LEU A 38 -7.06 17.61 0.32
C LEU A 38 -7.44 18.71 1.32
N ARG A 39 -8.57 18.57 2.01
CA ARG A 39 -8.96 19.50 3.08
C ARG A 39 -7.95 19.50 4.22
N LEU A 40 -7.50 18.32 4.66
CA LEU A 40 -6.46 18.21 5.68
C LEU A 40 -5.11 18.81 5.24
N VAL A 41 -4.78 18.76 3.95
CA VAL A 41 -3.59 19.47 3.41
C VAL A 41 -3.73 20.97 3.59
N GLN A 42 -4.91 21.54 3.30
CA GLN A 42 -5.16 22.98 3.50
C GLN A 42 -5.12 23.36 4.97
N GLU A 43 -5.80 22.61 5.82
CA GLU A 43 -5.80 22.85 7.27
C GLU A 43 -4.40 22.73 7.89
N MET A 44 -3.62 21.76 7.45
CA MET A 44 -2.23 21.59 7.88
C MET A 44 -1.35 22.79 7.46
N ALA A 45 -1.64 23.41 6.32
CA ALA A 45 -0.95 24.63 5.87
C ALA A 45 -1.33 25.85 6.73
N GLU A 46 -2.59 25.96 7.13
CA GLU A 46 -3.10 27.07 7.96
C GLU A 46 -2.73 26.90 9.44
N GLN A 47 -2.86 25.68 9.96
CA GLN A 47 -2.62 25.37 11.39
C GLN A 47 -1.94 23.99 11.52
N PRO A 48 -0.60 23.92 11.47
CA PRO A 48 0.13 22.69 11.65
C PRO A 48 -0.23 21.98 12.97
N SER A 49 -0.70 20.73 12.88
CA SER A 49 -1.11 19.97 14.05
C SER A 49 -0.81 18.47 13.88
N LEU A 50 -0.33 17.83 14.96
CA LEU A 50 -0.23 16.39 15.06
C LEU A 50 -1.57 15.73 15.43
N ARG A 51 -2.57 16.53 15.80
CA ARG A 51 -3.94 16.05 16.14
C ARG A 51 -4.80 15.83 14.90
N SER A 52 -4.19 15.42 13.81
CA SER A 52 -4.92 15.07 12.59
C SER A 52 -5.65 13.74 12.79
N VAL A 53 -6.85 13.63 12.26
CA VAL A 53 -7.62 12.36 12.21
C VAL A 53 -6.96 11.28 11.36
N TYR A 54 -5.85 11.60 10.71
CA TYR A 54 -5.09 10.71 9.85
C TYR A 54 -3.57 10.88 10.10
N PRO A 55 -2.74 9.87 9.81
CA PRO A 55 -1.30 10.01 9.92
C PRO A 55 -0.79 11.25 9.19
N PRO A 56 0.05 12.09 9.82
CA PRO A 56 0.25 13.48 9.38
C PRO A 56 1.18 13.65 8.18
N ALA A 57 2.03 12.67 7.84
CA ALA A 57 3.13 12.89 6.90
C ALA A 57 2.66 13.31 5.50
N TYR A 58 1.60 12.68 4.97
CA TYR A 58 1.05 13.06 3.67
C TYR A 58 0.54 14.51 3.68
N HIS A 59 -0.20 14.89 4.72
CA HIS A 59 -0.81 16.22 4.81
C HIS A 59 0.24 17.31 5.07
N ALA A 60 1.23 17.04 5.91
CA ALA A 60 2.34 17.94 6.15
C ALA A 60 3.19 18.16 4.90
N LEU A 61 3.49 17.08 4.17
CA LEU A 61 4.20 17.18 2.89
C LEU A 61 3.36 17.95 1.85
N GLY A 62 2.05 17.70 1.81
CA GLY A 62 1.12 18.42 0.95
C GLY A 62 1.04 19.91 1.28
N ALA A 63 1.00 20.26 2.56
CA ALA A 63 1.03 21.65 3.02
C ALA A 63 2.28 22.41 2.55
N LEU A 64 3.43 21.72 2.49
CA LEU A 64 4.69 22.28 2.00
C LEU A 64 4.75 22.37 0.46
N LEU A 65 4.25 21.36 -0.24
CA LEU A 65 4.43 21.22 -1.69
C LEU A 65 3.26 21.76 -2.52
N ALA A 66 2.02 21.68 -2.02
CA ALA A 66 0.85 22.16 -2.78
C ALA A 66 0.93 23.64 -3.17
N PRO A 67 1.51 24.56 -2.37
CA PRO A 67 1.73 25.94 -2.82
C PRO A 67 2.66 26.06 -4.03
N LEU A 68 3.56 25.11 -4.23
CA LEU A 68 4.53 25.11 -5.34
C LEU A 68 4.00 24.41 -6.60
N VAL A 69 3.33 23.28 -6.43
CA VAL A 69 2.90 22.43 -7.56
C VAL A 69 1.40 22.51 -7.85
N GLY A 70 0.63 23.09 -6.96
CA GLY A 70 -0.82 23.13 -6.99
C GLY A 70 -1.48 21.99 -6.19
N LEU A 71 -2.60 22.30 -5.55
CA LEU A 71 -3.34 21.35 -4.71
C LEU A 71 -3.86 20.15 -5.51
N ALA A 72 -4.22 20.32 -6.78
CA ALA A 72 -4.67 19.25 -7.67
C ALA A 72 -3.51 18.36 -8.12
N ALA A 73 -2.36 18.94 -8.44
CA ALA A 73 -1.21 18.20 -8.94
C ALA A 73 -0.48 17.42 -7.85
N TYR A 74 -0.50 17.91 -6.61
CA TYR A 74 0.19 17.27 -5.49
C TYR A 74 -0.18 15.78 -5.31
N PRO A 75 -1.46 15.37 -5.19
CA PRO A 75 -1.82 13.97 -5.00
C PRO A 75 -1.41 13.08 -6.16
N GLU A 76 -1.49 13.58 -7.38
CA GLU A 76 -1.16 12.81 -8.58
C GLU A 76 0.33 12.51 -8.66
N TRP A 77 1.16 13.53 -8.49
CA TRP A 77 2.63 13.35 -8.46
C TRP A 77 3.08 12.57 -7.23
N PHE A 78 2.43 12.76 -6.08
CA PHE A 78 2.66 11.94 -4.90
C PHE A 78 2.34 10.46 -5.18
N GLY A 79 1.24 10.17 -5.87
CA GLY A 79 0.86 8.82 -6.30
C GLY A 79 1.91 8.19 -7.20
N TRP A 80 2.40 8.93 -8.19
CA TRP A 80 3.46 8.46 -9.09
C TRP A 80 4.78 8.18 -8.36
N LEU A 81 5.22 9.10 -7.51
CA LEU A 81 6.42 8.93 -6.69
C LEU A 81 6.26 7.74 -5.72
N SER A 82 5.08 7.57 -5.16
CA SER A 82 4.78 6.44 -4.28
C SER A 82 4.85 5.10 -5.02
N ALA A 83 4.37 5.04 -6.27
CA ALA A 83 4.50 3.86 -7.12
C ALA A 83 5.97 3.54 -7.41
N ALA A 84 6.75 4.55 -7.77
CA ALA A 84 8.20 4.39 -8.00
C ALA A 84 8.91 3.89 -6.74
N ALA A 85 8.60 4.50 -5.58
CA ALA A 85 9.15 4.09 -4.29
C ALA A 85 8.73 2.66 -3.92
N LEU A 86 7.47 2.27 -4.17
CA LEU A 86 6.95 0.93 -3.91
C LEU A 86 7.69 -0.12 -4.75
N ILE A 87 7.87 0.11 -6.05
CA ILE A 87 8.60 -0.79 -6.96
C ILE A 87 10.07 -0.92 -6.51
N ALA A 88 10.71 0.20 -6.16
CA ALA A 88 12.08 0.22 -5.67
C ALA A 88 12.24 -0.52 -4.33
N ALA A 89 11.31 -0.30 -3.39
CA ALA A 89 11.31 -0.95 -2.08
C ALA A 89 11.02 -2.45 -2.20
N PHE A 90 10.08 -2.86 -3.05
CA PHE A 90 9.83 -4.27 -3.35
C PHE A 90 11.09 -4.94 -3.89
N ARG A 91 11.77 -4.31 -4.85
CA ARG A 91 13.03 -4.83 -5.37
C ARG A 91 14.11 -4.92 -4.30
N ALA A 92 14.21 -3.91 -3.44
CA ALA A 92 15.18 -3.93 -2.36
C ALA A 92 14.94 -5.10 -1.40
N PHE A 93 13.67 -5.39 -1.08
CA PHE A 93 13.27 -6.53 -0.26
C PHE A 93 13.52 -7.85 -0.99
N GLN A 94 13.05 -7.99 -2.23
CA GLN A 94 13.24 -9.17 -3.06
C GLN A 94 14.74 -9.56 -3.17
N ARG A 95 15.61 -8.57 -3.49
CA ARG A 95 17.07 -8.81 -3.57
C ARG A 95 17.71 -9.14 -2.22
N SER A 96 17.18 -8.62 -1.12
CA SER A 96 17.64 -8.95 0.23
C SER A 96 17.23 -10.37 0.68
N ALA A 97 16.31 -10.96 -0.07
CA ALA A 97 15.83 -12.33 0.08
C ALA A 97 16.42 -13.28 -0.98
N ASP A 98 17.39 -12.82 -1.77
CA ASP A 98 18.08 -13.56 -2.83
C ASP A 98 17.14 -14.16 -3.89
N LEU A 99 16.02 -13.46 -4.16
CA LEU A 99 15.07 -13.81 -5.22
C LEU A 99 15.44 -13.15 -6.56
N PRO A 100 15.05 -13.72 -7.71
CA PRO A 100 15.41 -13.18 -9.04
C PRO A 100 14.71 -11.85 -9.34
N ASP A 101 15.38 -10.96 -10.07
CA ASP A 101 14.85 -9.63 -10.44
C ASP A 101 13.56 -9.72 -11.30
N ALA A 102 13.25 -10.89 -11.89
CA ALA A 102 11.98 -11.17 -12.56
C ALA A 102 10.74 -10.99 -11.66
N ALA A 103 10.86 -11.27 -10.35
CA ALA A 103 9.78 -10.98 -9.39
C ALA A 103 9.42 -9.50 -9.37
N SER A 104 10.43 -8.62 -9.36
CA SER A 104 10.22 -7.16 -9.37
C SER A 104 9.74 -6.66 -10.73
N ALA A 105 10.14 -7.29 -11.83
CA ALA A 105 9.62 -6.98 -13.15
C ALA A 105 8.13 -7.30 -13.27
N LEU A 106 7.68 -8.43 -12.73
CA LEU A 106 6.25 -8.77 -12.64
C LEU A 106 5.50 -7.81 -11.72
N PHE A 107 6.07 -7.49 -10.54
CA PHE A 107 5.44 -6.60 -9.56
C PHE A 107 5.15 -5.22 -10.13
N ALA A 108 6.04 -4.67 -10.96
CA ALA A 108 5.86 -3.37 -11.59
C ALA A 108 4.59 -3.27 -12.46
N TRP A 109 4.10 -4.40 -12.97
CA TRP A 109 2.89 -4.48 -13.78
C TRP A 109 1.65 -4.96 -13.00
N THR A 110 1.77 -5.16 -11.70
CA THR A 110 0.57 -5.41 -10.90
C THR A 110 -0.30 -4.17 -10.87
N PRO A 111 -1.64 -4.33 -10.87
CA PRO A 111 -2.53 -3.18 -10.76
C PRO A 111 -2.25 -2.32 -9.53
N TYR A 112 -1.71 -2.89 -8.46
CA TYR A 112 -1.35 -2.13 -7.27
C TYR A 112 -0.20 -1.16 -7.50
N ALA A 113 0.84 -1.57 -8.21
CA ALA A 113 1.98 -0.70 -8.52
C ALA A 113 1.72 0.21 -9.73
N PHE A 114 0.88 -0.20 -10.66
CA PHE A 114 0.67 0.47 -11.93
C PHE A 114 -0.67 1.20 -12.02
N ALA A 115 -1.79 0.48 -11.93
CA ALA A 115 -3.10 1.04 -12.24
C ALA A 115 -3.77 1.74 -11.06
N LEU A 116 -3.72 1.16 -9.85
CA LEU A 116 -4.40 1.73 -8.68
C LEU A 116 -3.72 3.01 -8.17
N THR A 117 -2.40 3.12 -8.30
CA THR A 117 -1.68 4.34 -7.91
C THR A 117 -2.02 5.52 -8.82
N TRP A 118 -2.34 5.24 -10.06
CA TRP A 118 -2.75 6.26 -11.02
C TRP A 118 -4.22 6.63 -10.88
N CYS A 119 -5.08 5.64 -10.65
CA CYS A 119 -6.53 5.85 -10.55
C CYS A 119 -6.96 6.46 -9.22
N LEU A 120 -6.23 6.13 -8.18
CA LEU A 120 -6.48 6.56 -6.82
C LEU A 120 -5.13 6.86 -6.20
N PRO A 121 -4.71 8.12 -6.08
CA PRO A 121 -3.48 8.46 -5.36
C PRO A 121 -3.64 8.06 -3.89
N LYS A 122 -3.46 6.77 -3.63
CA LYS A 122 -3.63 6.19 -2.31
C LYS A 122 -2.39 6.42 -1.47
N ILE A 123 -2.57 7.10 -0.36
CA ILE A 123 -1.53 7.36 0.64
C ILE A 123 -0.90 6.05 1.15
N GLU A 124 -1.69 4.99 1.25
CA GLU A 124 -1.24 3.68 1.68
C GLU A 124 -0.07 3.13 0.86
N VAL A 125 0.02 3.47 -0.44
CA VAL A 125 1.11 3.00 -1.32
C VAL A 125 2.47 3.45 -0.82
N ALA A 126 2.60 4.72 -0.41
CA ALA A 126 3.82 5.26 0.18
C ALA A 126 4.13 4.57 1.53
N GLY A 127 3.10 4.30 2.33
CA GLY A 127 3.25 3.54 3.57
C GLY A 127 3.81 2.14 3.32
N TYR A 128 3.26 1.41 2.36
CA TYR A 128 3.78 0.07 2.00
C TYR A 128 5.16 0.12 1.36
N ALA A 129 5.51 1.19 0.66
CA ALA A 129 6.89 1.40 0.21
C ALA A 129 7.86 1.50 1.40
N ALA A 130 7.52 2.29 2.42
CA ALA A 130 8.29 2.38 3.65
C ALA A 130 8.35 1.02 4.38
N ALA A 131 7.24 0.29 4.44
CA ALA A 131 7.19 -1.03 5.08
C ALA A 131 8.09 -2.07 4.37
N LEU A 132 8.06 -2.13 3.04
CA LEU A 132 8.93 -3.02 2.27
C LEU A 132 10.41 -2.63 2.38
N ALA A 133 10.71 -1.33 2.44
CA ALA A 133 12.06 -0.84 2.71
C ALA A 133 12.54 -1.28 4.12
N GLY A 134 11.64 -1.24 5.10
CA GLY A 134 11.88 -1.77 6.45
C GLY A 134 12.17 -3.27 6.46
N LEU A 135 11.40 -4.08 5.75
CA LEU A 135 11.66 -5.51 5.59
C LEU A 135 13.02 -5.78 4.91
N ALA A 136 13.35 -4.99 3.87
CA ALA A 136 14.66 -5.06 3.24
C ALA A 136 15.81 -4.71 4.20
N ALA A 137 15.59 -3.70 5.06
CA ALA A 137 16.55 -3.30 6.09
C ALA A 137 16.75 -4.42 7.14
N LEU A 138 15.67 -5.05 7.60
CA LEU A 138 15.72 -6.21 8.49
C LEU A 138 16.47 -7.38 7.85
N CYS A 139 16.20 -7.68 6.58
CA CYS A 139 16.93 -8.70 5.85
C CYS A 139 18.43 -8.45 5.82
N ARG A 140 18.86 -7.21 5.74
CA ARG A 140 20.26 -6.77 5.70
C ARG A 140 20.83 -6.44 7.08
N ARG A 141 20.11 -6.74 8.16
CA ARG A 141 20.48 -6.43 9.55
C ARG A 141 20.76 -4.93 9.79
N ARG A 142 20.11 -4.04 9.02
CA ARG A 142 20.19 -2.59 9.19
C ARG A 142 19.09 -2.12 10.14
N HIS A 143 19.23 -2.45 11.42
CA HIS A 143 18.19 -2.31 12.42
C HIS A 143 17.70 -0.87 12.61
N VAL A 144 18.60 0.12 12.61
CA VAL A 144 18.22 1.54 12.70
C VAL A 144 17.33 1.96 11.54
N LEU A 145 17.68 1.55 10.30
CA LEU A 145 16.84 1.86 9.14
C LEU A 145 15.48 1.18 9.21
N ALA A 146 15.40 -0.01 9.80
CA ALA A 146 14.12 -0.69 10.01
C ALA A 146 13.24 0.06 11.02
N SER A 147 13.81 0.56 12.13
CA SER A 147 13.10 1.40 13.10
C SER A 147 12.56 2.69 12.45
N LEU A 148 13.39 3.38 11.67
CA LEU A 148 13.00 4.59 10.95
C LEU A 148 11.94 4.32 9.89
N ALA A 149 12.03 3.17 9.21
CA ALA A 149 11.03 2.75 8.23
C ALA A 149 9.67 2.47 8.88
N LEU A 150 9.66 1.88 10.10
CA LEU A 150 8.43 1.67 10.86
C LEU A 150 7.81 3.00 11.31
N LEU A 151 8.62 3.93 11.82
CA LEU A 151 8.17 5.28 12.13
C LEU A 151 7.59 5.97 10.90
N ALA A 152 8.30 5.94 9.76
CA ALA A 152 7.82 6.53 8.51
C ALA A 152 6.50 5.89 8.04
N ALA A 153 6.42 4.56 8.05
CA ALA A 153 5.19 3.85 7.71
C ALA A 153 4.02 4.30 8.61
N PHE A 154 4.25 4.44 9.92
CA PHE A 154 3.24 4.89 10.87
C PHE A 154 2.80 6.34 10.60
N CYS A 155 3.75 7.23 10.32
CA CYS A 155 3.46 8.63 10.00
C CYS A 155 2.71 8.79 8.65
N ILE A 156 2.82 7.81 7.74
CA ILE A 156 2.16 7.86 6.43
C ILE A 156 0.83 7.11 6.48
N HIS A 157 0.82 5.86 6.99
CA HIS A 157 -0.36 5.00 6.95
C HIS A 157 -0.29 3.86 7.98
N THR A 158 -1.18 3.85 8.95
CA THR A 158 -1.16 2.90 10.07
C THR A 158 -1.19 1.43 9.64
N ALA A 159 -2.00 1.08 8.63
CA ALA A 159 -2.06 -0.30 8.14
C ALA A 159 -0.72 -0.80 7.60
N ALA A 160 0.07 0.09 6.98
CA ALA A 160 1.40 -0.24 6.50
C ALA A 160 2.39 -0.43 7.67
N ALA A 161 2.25 0.35 8.73
CA ALA A 161 3.05 0.14 9.96
C ALA A 161 2.71 -1.20 10.63
N LEU A 162 1.42 -1.54 10.73
CA LEU A 162 0.98 -2.85 11.24
C LEU A 162 1.52 -3.99 10.36
N PHE A 163 1.47 -3.82 9.05
CA PHE A 163 2.07 -4.78 8.10
C PHE A 163 3.57 -4.97 8.38
N LEU A 164 4.35 -3.88 8.50
CA LEU A 164 5.78 -3.98 8.79
C LEU A 164 6.04 -4.61 10.17
N GLY A 165 5.28 -4.19 11.19
CA GLY A 165 5.40 -4.74 12.55
C GLY A 165 5.20 -6.26 12.58
N LEU A 166 4.11 -6.73 11.97
CA LEU A 166 3.75 -8.14 11.94
C LEU A 166 4.67 -8.97 11.02
N CYS A 167 4.85 -8.55 9.77
CA CYS A 167 5.72 -9.25 8.82
C CYS A 167 7.19 -9.19 9.24
N GLY A 168 7.64 -8.06 9.78
CA GLY A 168 8.97 -7.90 10.35
C GLY A 168 9.18 -8.74 11.58
N GLY A 169 8.18 -8.83 12.47
CA GLY A 169 8.19 -9.72 13.62
C GLY A 169 8.31 -11.20 13.20
N VAL A 170 7.50 -11.63 12.24
CA VAL A 170 7.58 -12.99 11.68
C VAL A 170 8.96 -13.26 11.06
N LEU A 171 9.49 -12.29 10.30
CA LEU A 171 10.84 -12.40 9.72
C LEU A 171 11.92 -12.50 10.77
N ALA A 172 11.85 -11.68 11.84
CA ALA A 172 12.77 -11.68 12.95
C ALA A 172 12.75 -13.01 13.71
N LEU A 173 11.56 -13.53 14.01
CA LEU A 173 11.38 -14.83 14.67
C LEU A 173 11.90 -15.97 13.79
N ALA A 174 11.59 -15.98 12.49
CA ALA A 174 12.05 -17.00 11.56
C ALA A 174 13.58 -17.02 11.43
N ARG A 175 14.24 -15.87 11.66
CA ARG A 175 15.71 -15.71 11.61
C ARG A 175 16.39 -15.75 12.98
N ARG A 176 15.61 -15.80 14.06
CA ARG A 176 16.10 -15.70 15.44
C ARG A 176 16.94 -14.44 15.66
N ASP A 177 16.44 -13.29 15.18
CA ASP A 177 17.13 -12.00 15.23
C ASP A 177 16.47 -11.09 16.29
N ASP A 178 16.93 -11.17 17.53
CA ASP A 178 16.41 -10.38 18.66
C ASP A 178 16.64 -8.88 18.45
N ARG A 179 17.70 -8.49 17.71
CA ARG A 179 17.97 -7.07 17.39
C ARG A 179 16.94 -6.53 16.43
N ALA A 180 16.40 -7.37 15.53
CA ALA A 180 15.29 -6.99 14.66
C ALA A 180 14.02 -6.75 15.48
N ILE A 181 13.73 -7.56 16.48
CA ILE A 181 12.60 -7.34 17.40
C ILE A 181 12.77 -6.03 18.17
N ALA A 182 13.97 -5.79 18.72
CA ALA A 182 14.28 -4.56 19.43
C ALA A 182 14.15 -3.33 18.51
N ALA A 183 14.55 -3.45 17.23
CA ALA A 183 14.41 -2.37 16.26
C ALA A 183 12.95 -2.04 15.94
N LEU A 184 12.09 -3.06 15.80
CA LEU A 184 10.65 -2.85 15.60
C LEU A 184 10.02 -2.21 16.84
N ALA A 185 10.39 -2.64 18.04
CA ALA A 185 9.94 -2.02 19.28
C ALA A 185 10.39 -0.57 19.38
N ALA A 186 11.65 -0.26 19.06
CA ALA A 186 12.16 1.11 19.04
C ALA A 186 11.43 2.00 18.03
N GLY A 187 11.14 1.50 16.82
CA GLY A 187 10.35 2.20 15.82
C GLY A 187 8.93 2.49 16.29
N SER A 188 8.30 1.53 16.98
CA SER A 188 6.98 1.72 17.59
C SER A 188 6.98 2.75 18.71
N LEU A 189 8.02 2.76 19.56
CA LEU A 189 8.18 3.76 20.62
C LEU A 189 8.40 5.17 20.05
N LEU A 190 9.17 5.28 18.97
CA LEU A 190 9.36 6.56 18.27
C LEU A 190 8.06 7.11 17.67
N ALA A 191 7.16 6.22 17.24
CA ALA A 191 5.85 6.59 16.71
C ALA A 191 4.81 6.94 17.79
N LEU A 192 5.07 6.59 19.06
CA LEU A 192 4.13 6.73 20.18
C LEU A 192 3.58 8.15 20.40
N PRO A 193 4.31 9.26 20.14
CA PRO A 193 3.76 10.60 20.28
C PRO A 193 2.49 10.85 19.46
N LEU A 194 2.30 10.18 18.31
CA LEU A 194 1.13 10.35 17.47
C LEU A 194 -0.15 9.80 18.14
N PRO A 195 -0.25 8.51 18.54
CA PRO A 195 -1.42 8.01 19.25
C PRO A 195 -1.64 8.70 20.61
N LEU A 196 -0.57 9.10 21.30
CA LEU A 196 -0.69 9.86 22.55
C LEU A 196 -1.33 11.23 22.33
N ALA A 197 -1.02 11.93 21.24
CA ALA A 197 -1.66 13.19 20.89
C ALA A 197 -3.17 13.01 20.64
N HIS A 198 -3.57 11.90 20.02
CA HIS A 198 -4.99 11.56 19.83
C HIS A 198 -5.71 11.21 21.14
N LEU A 199 -5.06 10.43 22.02
CA LEU A 199 -5.61 10.14 23.36
C LEU A 199 -5.79 11.42 24.17
N ALA A 200 -4.80 12.32 24.14
CA ALA A 200 -4.87 13.62 24.81
C ALA A 200 -5.99 14.52 24.22
N ALA A 201 -6.39 14.29 22.98
CA ALA A 201 -7.54 14.96 22.35
C ALA A 201 -8.90 14.31 22.67
N GLY A 202 -8.92 13.27 23.54
CA GLY A 202 -10.15 12.59 23.98
C GLY A 202 -10.60 11.45 23.07
N CYS A 203 -9.75 11.00 22.13
CA CYS A 203 -10.04 9.80 21.35
C CYS A 203 -9.91 8.54 22.21
N SER A 204 -10.70 7.50 21.89
CA SER A 204 -10.51 6.19 22.51
C SER A 204 -9.18 5.53 22.07
N LEU A 205 -8.70 4.56 22.83
CA LEU A 205 -7.46 3.87 22.50
C LEU A 205 -7.47 3.19 21.11
N PRO A 206 -8.54 2.50 20.69
CA PRO A 206 -8.64 1.96 19.32
C PRO A 206 -8.56 3.06 18.25
N GLU A 207 -9.23 4.19 18.47
CA GLU A 207 -9.18 5.32 17.51
C GLU A 207 -7.81 5.94 17.44
N ALA A 208 -7.14 6.13 18.59
CA ALA A 208 -5.79 6.67 18.66
C ALA A 208 -4.76 5.76 17.96
N LEU A 209 -4.87 4.45 18.12
CA LEU A 209 -3.96 3.49 17.51
C LEU A 209 -4.26 3.24 16.02
N LEU A 210 -5.52 3.32 15.62
CA LEU A 210 -5.99 2.96 14.28
C LEU A 210 -6.40 4.19 13.44
N PHE A 211 -6.23 5.40 14.00
CA PHE A 211 -6.58 6.66 13.34
C PHE A 211 -7.98 6.59 12.72
N SER A 212 -9.02 6.66 13.54
CA SER A 212 -10.43 6.61 13.15
C SER A 212 -10.93 5.31 12.47
N GLN A 213 -10.14 4.28 12.42
CA GLN A 213 -10.55 2.99 11.86
C GLN A 213 -11.18 2.04 12.90
N GLY A 214 -11.55 2.55 14.07
CA GLY A 214 -12.17 1.77 15.14
C GLY A 214 -13.48 1.07 14.74
N ASP A 215 -14.24 1.67 13.83
CA ASP A 215 -15.48 1.07 13.32
C ASP A 215 -15.25 -0.23 12.55
N TYR A 216 -14.06 -0.44 11.96
CA TYR A 216 -13.73 -1.69 11.29
C TYR A 216 -13.57 -2.88 12.23
N LEU A 217 -13.27 -2.65 13.49
CA LEU A 217 -13.16 -3.73 14.48
C LEU A 217 -14.51 -4.33 14.88
N ARG A 218 -15.62 -3.60 14.64
CA ARG A 218 -16.98 -4.01 15.03
C ARG A 218 -17.86 -4.42 13.86
N ALA A 219 -17.44 -4.16 12.64
CA ALA A 219 -18.26 -4.43 11.47
C ALA A 219 -18.37 -5.93 11.20
N ALA A 220 -19.58 -6.41 10.95
CA ALA A 220 -19.83 -7.77 10.54
C ALA A 220 -19.02 -8.17 9.29
N PRO A 221 -18.66 -9.46 9.13
CA PRO A 221 -17.99 -9.95 7.94
C PRO A 221 -18.77 -9.57 6.67
N ARG A 222 -18.06 -9.17 5.62
CA ARG A 222 -18.69 -8.83 4.35
C ARG A 222 -19.19 -10.10 3.66
N ALA A 223 -20.43 -10.10 3.21
CA ALA A 223 -21.07 -11.25 2.56
C ALA A 223 -20.42 -11.68 1.21
N HIS A 224 -19.38 -10.99 0.73
CA HIS A 224 -18.84 -11.15 -0.61
C HIS A 224 -17.36 -11.59 -0.67
N ALA A 225 -16.87 -12.31 0.34
CA ALA A 225 -15.46 -12.73 0.45
C ALA A 225 -14.95 -13.48 -0.81
N ALA A 226 -15.75 -14.35 -1.41
CA ALA A 226 -15.35 -15.07 -2.62
C ALA A 226 -15.16 -14.16 -3.84
N GLY A 227 -16.06 -13.17 -4.02
CA GLY A 227 -15.92 -12.16 -5.07
C GLY A 227 -14.70 -11.28 -4.87
N HIS A 228 -14.34 -10.98 -3.62
CA HIS A 228 -13.13 -10.23 -3.29
C HIS A 228 -11.86 -11.03 -3.58
N LEU A 229 -11.83 -12.34 -3.28
CA LEU A 229 -10.70 -13.21 -3.64
C LEU A 229 -10.50 -13.30 -5.16
N ALA A 230 -11.57 -13.43 -5.93
CA ALA A 230 -11.50 -13.43 -7.39
C ALA A 230 -10.94 -12.10 -7.93
N ARG A 231 -11.42 -10.96 -7.38
CA ARG A 231 -10.89 -9.64 -7.73
C ARG A 231 -9.43 -9.50 -7.29
N ALA A 232 -9.02 -10.05 -6.14
CA ALA A 232 -7.64 -10.05 -5.69
C ALA A 232 -6.73 -10.77 -6.70
N ALA A 233 -7.14 -11.93 -7.20
CA ALA A 233 -6.38 -12.67 -8.19
C ALA A 233 -6.24 -11.89 -9.50
N LEU A 234 -7.31 -11.24 -9.96
CA LEU A 234 -7.26 -10.36 -11.13
C LEU A 234 -6.37 -9.14 -10.91
N LEU A 235 -6.48 -8.51 -9.75
CA LEU A 235 -5.67 -7.34 -9.39
C LEU A 235 -4.21 -7.69 -9.11
N ALA A 236 -3.92 -8.92 -8.66
CA ALA A 236 -2.55 -9.39 -8.50
C ALA A 236 -1.90 -9.85 -9.82
N ASN A 237 -2.62 -9.81 -10.93
CA ASN A 237 -2.22 -10.34 -12.23
C ASN A 237 -2.35 -11.89 -12.34
N PRO A 238 -3.27 -12.43 -13.19
CA PRO A 238 -3.52 -13.87 -13.28
C PRO A 238 -2.30 -14.70 -13.70
N ILE A 239 -1.40 -14.12 -14.49
CA ILE A 239 -0.14 -14.79 -14.91
C ILE A 239 0.78 -14.94 -13.70
N ALA A 240 0.96 -13.88 -12.93
CA ALA A 240 1.73 -13.93 -11.70
C ALA A 240 1.11 -14.91 -10.70
N CYS A 241 -0.23 -14.97 -10.59
CA CYS A 241 -0.92 -15.94 -9.75
C CYS A 241 -0.66 -17.39 -10.17
N ALA A 242 -0.74 -17.69 -11.47
CA ALA A 242 -0.45 -19.03 -11.99
C ALA A 242 1.01 -19.45 -11.73
N LEU A 243 1.95 -18.52 -11.88
CA LEU A 243 3.35 -18.75 -11.53
C LEU A 243 3.54 -18.89 -10.02
N ALA A 244 2.82 -18.09 -9.21
CA ALA A 244 2.90 -18.15 -7.75
C ALA A 244 2.45 -19.50 -7.18
N LEU A 245 1.39 -20.10 -7.73
CA LEU A 245 0.94 -21.43 -7.34
C LEU A 245 2.05 -22.50 -7.53
N ARG A 246 2.84 -22.37 -8.58
CA ARG A 246 4.00 -23.24 -8.83
C ARG A 246 5.22 -22.87 -8.01
N GLY A 247 5.40 -21.58 -7.73
CA GLY A 247 6.57 -21.08 -7.02
C GLY A 247 6.46 -21.13 -5.51
N ALA A 248 5.25 -21.26 -4.95
CA ALA A 248 5.06 -21.30 -3.50
C ALA A 248 5.82 -22.47 -2.82
N PRO A 249 5.82 -23.70 -3.34
CA PRO A 249 6.65 -24.79 -2.80
C PRO A 249 8.16 -24.48 -2.89
N GLU A 250 8.61 -23.84 -3.97
CA GLU A 250 10.03 -23.46 -4.15
C GLU A 250 10.41 -22.36 -3.16
N LEU A 251 9.56 -21.34 -3.01
CA LEU A 251 9.75 -20.28 -2.03
C LEU A 251 9.86 -20.85 -0.62
N TRP A 252 9.00 -21.84 -0.27
CA TRP A 252 9.03 -22.50 1.01
C TRP A 252 10.32 -23.31 1.24
N ARG A 253 10.81 -24.00 0.20
CA ARG A 253 12.02 -24.81 0.30
C ARG A 253 13.29 -23.98 0.39
N ARG A 254 13.41 -22.94 -0.43
CA ARG A 254 14.65 -22.17 -0.60
C ARG A 254 14.70 -20.88 0.23
N HIS A 255 13.56 -20.21 0.41
CA HIS A 255 13.46 -18.90 1.03
C HIS A 255 12.47 -18.90 2.19
N ARG A 256 12.65 -19.87 3.12
CA ARG A 256 11.68 -20.18 4.18
C ARG A 256 11.24 -18.98 5.00
N ALA A 257 12.16 -18.07 5.35
CA ALA A 257 11.81 -16.86 6.11
C ALA A 257 10.87 -15.93 5.34
N VAL A 258 11.08 -15.80 4.03
CA VAL A 258 10.19 -15.01 3.14
C VAL A 258 8.85 -15.72 2.94
N ALA A 259 8.88 -17.04 2.83
CA ALA A 259 7.64 -17.83 2.74
C ALA A 259 6.76 -17.64 3.99
N TRP A 260 7.35 -17.56 5.20
CA TRP A 260 6.62 -17.21 6.41
C TRP A 260 6.04 -15.80 6.37
N VAL A 261 6.77 -14.81 5.83
CA VAL A 261 6.23 -13.46 5.62
C VAL A 261 5.05 -13.50 4.65
N CYS A 262 5.17 -14.22 3.53
CA CYS A 262 4.06 -14.38 2.58
C CYS A 262 2.85 -15.05 3.22
N ALA A 263 3.05 -16.11 4.00
CA ALA A 263 1.97 -16.78 4.73
C ALA A 263 1.30 -15.85 5.75
N ALA A 264 2.09 -15.05 6.47
CA ALA A 264 1.57 -14.06 7.41
C ALA A 264 0.73 -12.99 6.70
N VAL A 265 1.16 -12.50 5.53
CA VAL A 265 0.38 -11.56 4.71
C VAL A 265 -0.95 -12.17 4.31
N VAL A 266 -0.94 -13.41 3.78
CA VAL A 266 -2.17 -14.08 3.37
C VAL A 266 -3.09 -14.28 4.57
N LEU A 267 -2.58 -14.82 5.67
CA LEU A 267 -3.36 -15.05 6.89
C LEU A 267 -3.96 -13.73 7.42
N LEU A 268 -3.13 -12.69 7.48
CA LEU A 268 -3.53 -11.39 8.02
C LEU A 268 -4.68 -10.77 7.20
N TYR A 269 -4.56 -10.73 5.88
CA TYR A 269 -5.55 -10.09 5.01
C TYR A 269 -6.73 -10.99 4.64
N THR A 270 -6.71 -12.26 5.04
CA THR A 270 -7.87 -13.16 4.97
C THR A 270 -8.59 -13.29 6.30
N ASN A 271 -8.30 -12.41 7.28
CA ASN A 271 -8.84 -12.53 8.63
C ASN A 271 -10.38 -12.50 8.68
N GLU A 272 -11.05 -11.87 7.73
CA GLU A 272 -12.50 -11.92 7.60
C GLU A 272 -13.03 -13.38 7.51
N LEU A 273 -12.26 -14.29 6.91
CA LEU A 273 -12.68 -15.69 6.73
C LEU A 273 -12.61 -16.50 8.04
N TRP A 274 -11.57 -16.28 8.85
CA TRP A 274 -11.33 -17.07 10.07
C TRP A 274 -11.73 -16.35 11.35
N LEU A 275 -11.93 -15.02 11.34
CA LEU A 275 -12.54 -14.26 12.43
C LEU A 275 -14.06 -14.16 12.30
N ALA A 276 -14.63 -14.43 11.12
CA ALA A 276 -16.08 -14.39 10.90
C ALA A 276 -16.90 -15.18 11.92
N PRO A 277 -16.51 -16.42 12.33
CA PRO A 277 -17.22 -17.17 13.36
C PRO A 277 -17.31 -16.44 14.71
N PHE A 278 -16.39 -15.52 14.97
CA PHE A 278 -16.34 -14.71 16.20
C PHE A 278 -16.99 -13.33 16.03
N GLY A 279 -17.61 -13.07 14.86
CA GLY A 279 -18.23 -11.77 14.57
C GLY A 279 -17.24 -10.61 14.46
N ALA A 280 -15.95 -10.92 14.24
CA ALA A 280 -14.87 -9.94 14.23
C ALA A 280 -14.16 -9.86 12.87
N ARG A 281 -13.58 -8.72 12.58
CA ARG A 281 -12.60 -8.49 11.52
C ARG A 281 -11.66 -7.38 11.95
N THR A 282 -10.52 -7.27 11.28
CA THR A 282 -9.55 -6.20 11.51
C THR A 282 -9.57 -5.19 10.36
N THR A 283 -8.88 -4.06 10.54
CA THR A 283 -8.65 -3.07 9.49
C THR A 283 -7.79 -3.59 8.33
N LEU A 284 -7.04 -4.67 8.57
CA LEU A 284 -6.29 -5.38 7.54
C LEU A 284 -7.20 -6.46 6.93
N ASP A 285 -8.28 -6.02 6.30
CA ASP A 285 -9.31 -6.87 5.75
C ASP A 285 -9.01 -7.33 4.31
N LEU A 286 -9.86 -8.19 3.79
CA LEU A 286 -9.72 -8.76 2.46
C LEU A 286 -9.76 -7.71 1.36
N VAL A 287 -10.51 -6.61 1.55
CA VAL A 287 -10.59 -5.52 0.56
C VAL A 287 -9.24 -4.82 0.42
N ARG A 288 -8.54 -4.58 1.52
CA ARG A 288 -7.16 -4.06 1.50
C ARG A 288 -6.18 -5.13 1.01
N GLY A 289 -6.42 -6.38 1.37
CA GLY A 289 -5.67 -7.53 0.87
C GLY A 289 -5.63 -7.61 -0.65
N LEU A 290 -6.67 -7.15 -1.35
CA LEU A 290 -6.71 -7.14 -2.82
C LEU A 290 -5.45 -6.52 -3.44
N SER A 291 -4.95 -5.45 -2.84
CA SER A 291 -3.75 -4.77 -3.32
C SER A 291 -2.47 -5.43 -2.81
N VAL A 292 -2.45 -5.76 -1.52
CA VAL A 292 -1.25 -6.24 -0.81
C VAL A 292 -0.87 -7.66 -1.23
N PHE A 293 -1.82 -8.47 -1.68
CA PHE A 293 -1.54 -9.82 -2.23
C PHE A 293 -0.62 -9.81 -3.46
N ALA A 294 -0.49 -8.67 -4.14
CA ALA A 294 0.50 -8.53 -5.20
C ALA A 294 1.94 -8.82 -4.71
N ILE A 295 2.23 -8.54 -3.43
CA ILE A 295 3.55 -8.77 -2.82
C ILE A 295 3.88 -10.27 -2.74
N PRO A 296 3.13 -11.12 -1.99
CA PRO A 296 3.42 -12.54 -1.91
C PRO A 296 3.30 -13.25 -3.26
N VAL A 297 2.37 -12.82 -4.12
CA VAL A 297 2.19 -13.39 -5.46
C VAL A 297 3.43 -13.14 -6.32
N ALA A 298 3.97 -11.92 -6.36
CA ALA A 298 5.16 -11.62 -7.14
C ALA A 298 6.42 -12.33 -6.60
N LEU A 299 6.56 -12.45 -5.27
CA LEU A 299 7.68 -13.19 -4.65
C LEU A 299 7.63 -14.69 -4.99
N ALA A 300 6.46 -15.31 -4.87
CA ALA A 300 6.28 -16.71 -5.22
C ALA A 300 6.44 -16.96 -6.73
N ALA A 301 5.90 -16.07 -7.58
CA ALA A 301 6.12 -16.14 -9.03
C ALA A 301 7.61 -16.02 -9.38
N GLY A 302 8.34 -15.15 -8.70
CA GLY A 302 9.79 -15.04 -8.85
C GLY A 302 10.52 -16.34 -8.54
N ALA A 303 10.15 -17.02 -7.45
CA ALA A 303 10.73 -18.32 -7.11
C ALA A 303 10.45 -19.39 -8.19
N ALA A 304 9.29 -19.35 -8.86
CA ALA A 304 9.01 -20.23 -10.01
C ALA A 304 9.91 -19.91 -11.21
N LEU A 305 10.20 -18.63 -11.43
CA LEU A 305 11.02 -18.17 -12.55
C LEU A 305 12.53 -18.43 -12.34
N GLU A 306 12.98 -18.54 -11.10
CA GLU A 306 14.36 -18.94 -10.78
C GLU A 306 14.76 -20.28 -11.43
N THR A 307 13.80 -21.20 -11.51
CA THR A 307 14.02 -22.51 -12.16
C THR A 307 13.64 -22.53 -13.64
N ARG A 308 13.07 -21.44 -14.16
CA ARG A 308 12.48 -21.35 -15.51
C ARG A 308 12.72 -19.98 -16.14
N GLU A 309 13.94 -19.53 -16.18
CA GLU A 309 14.33 -18.21 -16.69
C GLU A 309 13.76 -17.89 -18.08
N ARG A 310 13.59 -18.91 -18.94
CA ARG A 310 13.02 -18.73 -20.29
C ARG A 310 11.59 -18.20 -20.27
N LEU A 311 10.85 -18.38 -19.16
CA LEU A 311 9.49 -17.88 -19.02
C LEU A 311 9.43 -16.45 -18.49
N ALA A 312 10.54 -15.88 -18.02
CA ALA A 312 10.54 -14.56 -17.40
C ALA A 312 10.08 -13.45 -18.34
N LEU A 313 10.69 -13.38 -19.54
CA LEU A 313 10.32 -12.36 -20.54
C LEU A 313 8.85 -12.51 -21.00
N PRO A 314 8.38 -13.67 -21.49
CA PRO A 314 6.98 -13.79 -21.92
C PRO A 314 5.98 -13.55 -20.78
N ALA A 315 6.29 -13.94 -19.54
CA ALA A 315 5.43 -13.69 -18.39
C ALA A 315 5.32 -12.19 -18.10
N VAL A 316 6.42 -11.44 -18.13
CA VAL A 316 6.43 -10.00 -17.90
C VAL A 316 5.70 -9.27 -19.03
N VAL A 317 5.93 -9.63 -20.29
CA VAL A 317 5.23 -9.02 -21.45
C VAL A 317 3.73 -9.26 -21.38
N ALA A 318 3.30 -10.47 -21.09
CA ALA A 318 1.89 -10.80 -20.96
C ALA A 318 1.26 -10.11 -19.73
N SER A 319 2.01 -9.96 -18.63
CA SER A 319 1.58 -9.18 -17.46
C SER A 319 1.41 -7.70 -17.78
N ALA A 320 2.32 -7.12 -18.54
CA ALA A 320 2.24 -5.74 -19.00
C ALA A 320 0.99 -5.53 -19.89
N ALA A 321 0.75 -6.43 -20.85
CA ALA A 321 -0.43 -6.37 -21.70
C ALA A 321 -1.72 -6.44 -20.89
N LEU A 322 -1.81 -7.35 -19.91
CA LEU A 322 -2.97 -7.44 -19.02
C LEU A 322 -3.15 -6.19 -18.14
N ALA A 323 -2.06 -5.60 -17.64
CA ALA A 323 -2.13 -4.38 -16.85
C ALA A 323 -2.67 -3.21 -17.68
N VAL A 324 -2.22 -3.08 -18.93
CA VAL A 324 -2.72 -2.06 -19.86
C VAL A 324 -4.19 -2.31 -20.22
N CYS A 325 -4.58 -3.56 -20.51
CA CYS A 325 -5.97 -3.92 -20.75
C CYS A 325 -6.86 -3.62 -19.53
N ALA A 326 -6.41 -3.97 -18.32
CA ALA A 326 -7.13 -3.68 -17.10
C ALA A 326 -7.33 -2.16 -16.90
N LEU A 327 -6.33 -1.36 -17.25
CA LEU A 327 -6.39 0.09 -17.20
C LEU A 327 -7.46 0.66 -18.14
N VAL A 328 -7.60 0.08 -19.34
CA VAL A 328 -8.55 0.54 -20.35
C VAL A 328 -9.98 0.10 -20.04
N TRP A 329 -10.17 -1.13 -19.53
CA TRP A 329 -11.50 -1.74 -19.42
C TRP A 329 -12.06 -1.83 -18.00
N VAL A 330 -11.23 -1.95 -16.98
CA VAL A 330 -11.69 -2.19 -15.62
C VAL A 330 -11.72 -0.91 -14.79
N VAL A 331 -10.77 -0.04 -15.04
CA VAL A 331 -10.56 1.17 -14.25
C VAL A 331 -11.55 2.30 -14.56
N PRO A 332 -12.01 2.53 -15.79
CA PRO A 332 -12.94 3.63 -16.09
C PRO A 332 -14.23 3.60 -15.27
N ASP A 333 -14.72 2.40 -14.92
CA ASP A 333 -16.01 2.26 -14.24
C ASP A 333 -15.94 2.45 -12.71
N THR A 334 -14.74 2.39 -12.12
CA THR A 334 -14.65 2.29 -10.66
C THR A 334 -14.41 3.61 -9.93
N CYS A 335 -13.59 4.52 -10.41
CA CYS A 335 -13.27 5.75 -9.67
C CYS A 335 -12.58 6.82 -10.51
N VAL A 336 -12.17 6.50 -11.72
CA VAL A 336 -11.16 7.24 -12.47
C VAL A 336 -11.74 8.29 -13.38
N SER A 337 -12.99 8.13 -13.75
CA SER A 337 -13.62 8.94 -14.78
C SER A 337 -14.19 10.27 -14.27
N LYS A 338 -14.27 10.46 -12.95
CA LYS A 338 -14.86 11.67 -12.39
C LYS A 338 -13.77 12.62 -11.90
N PRO A 339 -13.63 13.79 -12.53
CA PRO A 339 -12.73 14.83 -12.03
C PRO A 339 -13.19 15.28 -10.63
N ILE A 340 -12.23 15.58 -9.76
CA ILE A 340 -12.50 16.15 -8.45
C ILE A 340 -12.67 17.66 -8.60
N GLU A 341 -13.83 18.15 -8.15
CA GLU A 341 -14.08 19.58 -8.08
C GLU A 341 -13.42 20.15 -6.82
N LEU A 342 -12.36 20.92 -6.99
CA LEU A 342 -11.63 21.54 -5.87
C LEU A 342 -12.50 22.48 -5.04
N SER A 343 -13.53 23.10 -5.63
CA SER A 343 -14.52 23.93 -4.92
C SER A 343 -15.24 23.17 -3.81
N ARG A 344 -15.42 21.86 -3.98
CA ARG A 344 -16.04 21.00 -2.96
C ARG A 344 -15.13 20.70 -1.77
N VAL A 345 -13.81 20.83 -1.93
CA VAL A 345 -12.85 20.56 -0.85
C VAL A 345 -13.08 21.50 0.33
N GLN A 346 -13.40 22.77 0.06
CA GLN A 346 -13.64 23.77 1.10
C GLN A 346 -14.93 23.52 1.91
N GLY A 347 -15.92 22.82 1.33
CA GLY A 347 -17.19 22.49 1.99
C GLY A 347 -17.15 21.21 2.86
N ILE A 348 -15.99 20.56 2.98
CA ILE A 348 -15.88 19.31 3.74
C ILE A 348 -15.59 19.61 5.22
N ASP A 349 -16.51 19.17 6.08
CA ASP A 349 -16.34 19.19 7.52
C ASP A 349 -15.54 17.96 7.98
N VAL A 350 -14.25 18.18 8.22
CA VAL A 350 -13.32 17.11 8.64
C VAL A 350 -13.64 16.60 10.05
N ASP A 351 -14.18 17.45 10.93
CA ASP A 351 -14.54 17.02 12.28
C ASP A 351 -15.72 16.03 12.26
N ARG A 352 -16.68 16.22 11.36
CA ARG A 352 -17.75 15.23 11.12
C ARG A 352 -17.24 13.96 10.46
N CYS A 353 -16.15 14.03 9.70
CA CYS A 353 -15.51 12.89 9.09
C CYS A 353 -14.68 12.06 10.08
N ARG A 354 -14.44 12.54 11.29
CA ARG A 354 -13.57 11.93 12.30
C ARG A 354 -13.88 10.45 12.58
N PHE A 355 -15.17 10.07 12.51
CA PHE A 355 -15.62 8.70 12.76
C PHE A 355 -16.18 7.98 11.53
N ARG A 356 -16.32 8.67 10.40
CA ARG A 356 -16.92 8.13 9.17
C ARG A 356 -16.08 8.43 7.94
N TRP A 357 -14.81 8.43 8.12
CA TRP A 357 -13.84 8.79 7.09
C TRP A 357 -14.08 8.14 5.71
N HIS A 358 -14.54 6.90 5.68
CA HIS A 358 -14.84 6.19 4.43
C HIS A 358 -16.21 6.51 3.84
N MET A 359 -17.04 7.26 4.56
CA MET A 359 -18.37 7.63 4.14
C MET A 359 -18.59 9.14 4.06
N ALA A 360 -17.50 9.91 4.12
CA ALA A 360 -17.56 11.34 3.93
C ALA A 360 -18.02 11.66 2.50
N VAL A 361 -19.32 11.73 2.32
CA VAL A 361 -19.92 12.33 1.15
C VAL A 361 -19.69 13.83 1.27
N PRO A 362 -19.19 14.52 0.22
CA PRO A 362 -19.09 15.97 0.22
C PRO A 362 -20.45 16.55 0.66
N ILE A 363 -20.47 17.32 1.73
CA ILE A 363 -21.67 18.04 2.11
C ILE A 363 -21.87 19.08 1.03
N ALA A 364 -22.98 18.97 0.27
CA ALA A 364 -23.35 20.01 -0.64
C ALA A 364 -23.40 21.34 0.13
N PRO A 365 -22.85 22.44 -0.41
CA PRO A 365 -23.00 23.73 0.23
C PRO A 365 -24.48 23.96 0.51
N GLN A 366 -24.80 24.22 1.78
CA GLN A 366 -26.14 24.62 2.13
C GLN A 366 -26.37 25.96 1.42
N SER A 367 -27.22 25.91 0.43
CA SER A 367 -27.68 27.09 -0.33
C SER A 367 -28.36 28.11 0.57
#